data_c56bcc081d8e9e49b53afabf495042a0
#
_entry.id   c56bcc081d8e9e49b53afabf495042a0
#
_cell.length_a   1.000
_cell.length_b   1.000
_cell.length_c   1.000
_cell.angle_alpha   90.00
_cell.angle_beta   90.00
_cell.angle_gamma   90.00
#
_symmetry.space_group_name_H-M   'P 1'
#
loop_
_entity.id
_entity.type
_entity.pdbx_description
1 polymer ?
#
loop_
_entity_poly.entity_id
_entity_poly.type
_entity_poly.pdbx_seq_one_letter_code
_entity_poly.pdbx_strand_id
1 'polypeptide(L)'
;DYQIEPDVSAACYFYAMVPLLGIPVCVEHVHFESLQGDVEFLRILEKMGCTAQDTEKGVLLLPPSALSDAGTQAPAFHGITVDMSSCSDQAITLAAIAPFADSPTCITGIGHIRFQESDRIHAICTELTRMGIRCEETQDSITIYPGTPKPCTVATYDDHRMAMGFALTGLRTEGIVIDDPGCCRKTFENYFEVLDQVIAKIIEM
;
A
#
# COMPACT_ATOMS: atom_id res chain seq x y z
N ASP A 1 30.87 -8.64 -12.73
CA ASP A 1 29.41 -8.79 -12.81
C ASP A 1 28.81 -8.03 -11.63
N TYR A 2 27.73 -7.28 -11.88
CA TYR A 2 27.01 -6.53 -10.87
C TYR A 2 25.58 -7.08 -10.79
N GLN A 3 25.15 -7.50 -9.59
CA GLN A 3 23.78 -7.93 -9.35
C GLN A 3 22.92 -6.70 -9.04
N ILE A 4 21.94 -6.41 -9.87
CA ILE A 4 20.98 -5.33 -9.63
C ILE A 4 19.96 -5.83 -8.58
N GLU A 5 19.65 -4.98 -7.60
CA GLU A 5 18.60 -5.26 -6.64
C GLU A 5 17.22 -5.35 -7.33
N PRO A 6 16.29 -6.15 -6.79
CA PRO A 6 14.90 -6.11 -7.22
C PRO A 6 14.28 -4.74 -6.94
N ASP A 7 13.23 -4.39 -7.66
CA ASP A 7 12.48 -3.16 -7.45
C ASP A 7 11.67 -3.25 -6.14
N VAL A 8 12.17 -2.58 -5.09
CA VAL A 8 11.52 -2.55 -3.77
C VAL A 8 10.22 -1.77 -3.81
N SER A 9 10.12 -0.72 -4.66
CA SER A 9 8.87 0.02 -4.83
C SER A 9 7.75 -0.90 -5.31
N ALA A 10 8.04 -1.75 -6.30
CA ALA A 10 7.08 -2.75 -6.79
C ALA A 10 6.74 -3.80 -5.72
N ALA A 11 7.72 -4.22 -4.91
CA ALA A 11 7.51 -5.17 -3.82
C ALA A 11 6.55 -4.65 -2.74
N CYS A 12 6.56 -3.34 -2.47
CA CYS A 12 5.73 -2.71 -1.43
C CYS A 12 4.23 -2.93 -1.64
N TYR A 13 3.75 -3.01 -2.88
CA TYR A 13 2.33 -3.30 -3.13
C TYR A 13 1.94 -4.69 -2.61
N PHE A 14 2.79 -5.69 -2.78
CA PHE A 14 2.55 -7.04 -2.29
C PHE A 14 2.70 -7.13 -0.76
N TYR A 15 3.66 -6.44 -0.18
CA TYR A 15 3.78 -6.34 1.29
C TYR A 15 2.57 -5.66 1.93
N ALA A 16 1.97 -4.66 1.28
CA ALA A 16 0.77 -4.00 1.76
C ALA A 16 -0.47 -4.93 1.79
N MET A 17 -0.46 -6.06 1.06
CA MET A 17 -1.50 -7.08 1.12
C MET A 17 -1.53 -7.81 2.47
N VAL A 18 -0.39 -7.86 3.18
CA VAL A 18 -0.26 -8.61 4.45
C VAL A 18 -1.26 -8.14 5.50
N PRO A 19 -1.30 -6.84 5.90
CA PRO A 19 -2.30 -6.37 6.87
C PRO A 19 -3.73 -6.41 6.32
N LEU A 20 -3.91 -6.29 4.99
CA LEU A 20 -5.25 -6.32 4.39
C LEU A 20 -5.87 -7.71 4.40
N LEU A 21 -5.10 -8.75 4.06
CA LEU A 21 -5.61 -10.09 3.82
C LEU A 21 -5.30 -11.05 4.98
N GLY A 22 -4.43 -10.65 5.92
CA GLY A 22 -4.02 -11.51 7.03
C GLY A 22 -3.15 -12.69 6.61
N ILE A 23 -2.39 -12.55 5.53
CA ILE A 23 -1.55 -13.60 4.97
C ILE A 23 -0.08 -13.21 5.04
N PRO A 24 0.85 -14.15 5.23
CA PRO A 24 2.28 -13.88 5.12
C PRO A 24 2.68 -13.66 3.65
N VAL A 25 3.59 -12.71 3.42
CA VAL A 25 4.20 -12.47 2.10
C VAL A 25 5.71 -12.41 2.25
N CYS A 26 6.43 -13.09 1.37
CA CYS A 26 7.86 -12.96 1.17
C CYS A 26 8.13 -12.59 -0.28
N VAL A 27 8.80 -11.47 -0.51
CA VAL A 27 9.28 -11.11 -1.84
C VAL A 27 10.76 -11.49 -1.92
N GLU A 28 11.10 -12.37 -2.87
CA GLU A 28 12.45 -12.91 -3.01
C GLU A 28 13.46 -11.81 -3.32
N HIS A 29 14.62 -11.90 -2.70
CA HIS A 29 15.77 -11.00 -2.85
C HIS A 29 15.54 -9.55 -2.37
N VAL A 30 14.42 -9.23 -1.73
CA VAL A 30 14.23 -7.97 -1.01
C VAL A 30 14.77 -8.13 0.40
N HIS A 31 15.76 -7.33 0.80
CA HIS A 31 16.40 -7.37 2.11
C HIS A 31 16.42 -5.99 2.74
N PHE A 32 16.53 -5.91 4.08
CA PHE A 32 16.61 -4.62 4.79
C PHE A 32 17.88 -3.82 4.49
N GLU A 33 18.92 -4.47 3.97
CA GLU A 33 20.16 -3.81 3.54
C GLU A 33 20.07 -3.16 2.15
N SER A 34 18.89 -3.22 1.49
CA SER A 34 18.65 -2.56 0.22
C SER A 34 19.02 -1.08 0.28
N LEU A 35 19.62 -0.57 -0.78
CA LEU A 35 19.94 0.84 -0.96
C LEU A 35 18.72 1.69 -1.37
N GLN A 36 17.61 1.04 -1.74
CA GLN A 36 16.37 1.71 -2.11
C GLN A 36 15.61 2.18 -0.86
N GLY A 37 15.30 3.48 -0.77
CA GLY A 37 14.62 4.07 0.39
C GLY A 37 13.26 3.43 0.70
N ASP A 38 12.60 2.87 -0.31
CA ASP A 38 11.27 2.24 -0.15
C ASP A 38 11.28 0.99 0.74
N VAL A 39 12.44 0.41 1.06
CA VAL A 39 12.54 -0.67 2.06
C VAL A 39 12.03 -0.22 3.45
N GLU A 40 12.09 1.08 3.74
CA GLU A 40 11.56 1.65 5.00
C GLU A 40 10.04 1.44 5.13
N PHE A 41 9.32 1.23 4.03
CA PHE A 41 7.91 0.89 4.05
C PHE A 41 7.62 -0.38 4.87
N LEU A 42 8.51 -1.35 4.87
CA LEU A 42 8.38 -2.56 5.71
C LEU A 42 8.43 -2.21 7.20
N ARG A 43 9.28 -1.25 7.60
CA ARG A 43 9.34 -0.75 8.99
C ARG A 43 8.08 0.03 9.37
N ILE A 44 7.46 0.67 8.40
CA ILE A 44 6.15 1.32 8.60
C ILE A 44 5.08 0.28 8.88
N LEU A 45 5.02 -0.80 8.11
CA LEU A 45 4.08 -1.90 8.33
C LEU A 45 4.33 -2.61 9.67
N GLU A 46 5.59 -2.71 10.15
CA GLU A 46 5.88 -3.21 11.50
C GLU A 46 5.27 -2.29 12.58
N LYS A 47 5.40 -0.98 12.44
CA LYS A 47 4.78 -0.01 13.38
C LYS A 47 3.25 -0.10 13.37
N MET A 48 2.66 -0.58 12.28
CA MET A 48 1.22 -0.84 12.16
C MET A 48 0.79 -2.20 12.71
N GLY A 49 1.72 -3.02 13.20
CA GLY A 49 1.44 -4.29 13.89
C GLY A 49 1.91 -5.55 13.15
N CYS A 50 2.43 -5.44 11.93
CA CYS A 50 3.06 -6.57 11.24
C CYS A 50 4.38 -6.96 11.90
N THR A 51 4.91 -8.13 11.53
CA THR A 51 6.24 -8.57 11.96
C THR A 51 7.08 -8.90 10.74
N ALA A 52 8.23 -8.26 10.59
CA ALA A 52 9.13 -8.51 9.47
C ALA A 52 10.34 -9.35 9.93
N GLN A 53 10.70 -10.35 9.11
CA GLN A 53 11.84 -11.22 9.33
C GLN A 53 12.67 -11.26 8.06
N ASP A 54 13.93 -10.82 8.13
CA ASP A 54 14.85 -10.98 7.01
C ASP A 54 15.35 -12.42 6.96
N THR A 55 15.06 -13.11 5.88
CA THR A 55 15.42 -14.52 5.67
C THR A 55 16.41 -14.63 4.50
N GLU A 56 17.01 -15.81 4.31
CA GLU A 56 17.90 -16.05 3.15
C GLU A 56 17.22 -15.80 1.79
N LYS A 57 15.89 -15.90 1.72
CA LYS A 57 15.14 -15.69 0.47
C LYS A 57 14.75 -14.23 0.24
N GLY A 58 14.62 -13.46 1.32
CA GLY A 58 14.12 -12.09 1.34
C GLY A 58 13.33 -11.81 2.60
N VAL A 59 12.82 -10.61 2.75
CA VAL A 59 12.01 -10.24 3.91
C VAL A 59 10.67 -10.94 3.86
N LEU A 60 10.39 -11.74 4.88
CA LEU A 60 9.08 -12.32 5.16
C LEU A 60 8.31 -11.35 6.08
N LEU A 61 7.19 -10.84 5.62
CA LEU A 61 6.28 -10.04 6.42
C LEU A 61 5.10 -10.91 6.87
N LEU A 62 4.87 -10.93 8.18
CA LEU A 62 3.79 -11.66 8.84
C LEU A 62 2.68 -10.69 9.26
N PRO A 63 1.40 -11.08 9.17
CA PRO A 63 0.28 -10.23 9.60
C PRO A 63 0.29 -10.01 11.11
N PRO A 64 -0.43 -8.97 11.59
CA PRO A 64 -0.63 -8.78 13.01
C PRO A 64 -1.27 -10.01 13.68
N SER A 65 -0.76 -10.38 14.86
CA SER A 65 -1.18 -11.60 15.58
C SER A 65 -2.66 -11.57 16.03
N ALA A 66 -3.28 -10.41 16.11
CA ALA A 66 -4.69 -10.27 16.47
C ALA A 66 -5.67 -10.83 15.42
N LEU A 67 -5.22 -11.18 14.21
CA LEU A 67 -6.05 -11.83 13.19
C LEU A 67 -6.30 -13.31 13.46
N SER A 68 -5.50 -13.95 14.31
CA SER A 68 -5.53 -15.41 14.49
C SER A 68 -6.65 -15.95 15.38
N ASP A 69 -7.31 -15.11 16.21
CA ASP A 69 -8.17 -15.62 17.29
C ASP A 69 -9.66 -15.23 17.25
N ALA A 70 -10.09 -14.39 16.35
CA ALA A 70 -11.49 -13.98 16.33
C ALA A 70 -12.05 -13.98 14.91
N GLY A 71 -12.99 -14.83 14.62
CA GLY A 71 -13.83 -14.79 13.43
C GLY A 71 -14.69 -13.51 13.33
N THR A 72 -14.18 -12.38 13.82
CA THR A 72 -14.76 -11.03 13.75
C THR A 72 -13.87 -10.18 12.84
N GLN A 73 -14.49 -9.49 11.90
CA GLN A 73 -13.86 -8.54 10.95
C GLN A 73 -13.33 -7.26 11.64
N ALA A 74 -12.65 -7.36 12.77
CA ALA A 74 -11.99 -6.20 13.37
C ALA A 74 -10.76 -5.81 12.55
N PRO A 75 -10.44 -4.52 12.39
CA PRO A 75 -9.19 -4.11 11.77
C PRO A 75 -8.01 -4.70 12.55
N ALA A 76 -7.12 -5.34 11.82
CA ALA A 76 -6.05 -6.11 12.42
C ALA A 76 -4.77 -5.31 12.62
N PHE A 77 -4.71 -4.08 12.14
CA PHE A 77 -3.54 -3.23 12.20
C PHE A 77 -3.90 -1.80 12.62
N HIS A 78 -2.90 -1.09 13.15
CA HIS A 78 -3.09 0.22 13.74
C HIS A 78 -2.77 1.34 12.75
N GLY A 79 -3.54 2.44 12.80
CA GLY A 79 -3.14 3.68 12.18
C GLY A 79 -1.96 4.30 12.93
N ILE A 80 -1.13 5.07 12.21
CA ILE A 80 0.10 5.66 12.75
C ILE A 80 0.30 7.09 12.25
N THR A 81 1.13 7.86 12.96
CA THR A 81 1.71 9.09 12.43
C THR A 81 3.14 8.80 11.99
N VAL A 82 3.47 9.06 10.74
CA VAL A 82 4.76 8.70 10.16
C VAL A 82 5.25 9.75 9.17
N ASP A 83 6.54 10.09 9.26
CA ASP A 83 7.25 10.84 8.22
C ASP A 83 7.69 9.86 7.12
N MET A 84 7.29 10.15 5.88
CA MET A 84 7.61 9.33 4.71
C MET A 84 8.52 10.05 3.71
N SER A 85 9.27 11.05 4.14
CA SER A 85 10.19 11.79 3.27
C SER A 85 11.24 10.92 2.59
N SER A 86 11.65 9.81 3.23
CA SER A 86 12.63 8.84 2.69
C SER A 86 12.03 7.79 1.77
N CYS A 87 10.71 7.56 1.81
CA CYS A 87 9.98 6.57 1.00
C CYS A 87 8.63 7.13 0.51
N SER A 88 8.62 8.39 0.11
CA SER A 88 7.41 9.15 -0.21
C SER A 88 6.60 8.55 -1.37
N ASP A 89 7.22 7.79 -2.23
CA ASP A 89 6.57 7.06 -3.30
C ASP A 89 5.55 6.02 -2.77
N GLN A 90 5.75 5.53 -1.56
CA GLN A 90 4.84 4.60 -0.90
C GLN A 90 3.71 5.27 -0.12
N ALA A 91 3.64 6.61 -0.12
CA ALA A 91 2.55 7.33 0.53
C ALA A 91 1.17 6.95 -0.03
N ILE A 92 1.06 6.72 -1.36
CA ILE A 92 -0.18 6.26 -2.00
C ILE A 92 -0.52 4.84 -1.54
N THR A 93 0.47 3.95 -1.49
CA THR A 93 0.30 2.57 -1.03
C THR A 93 -0.22 2.52 0.40
N LEU A 94 0.40 3.31 1.30
CA LEU A 94 -0.04 3.43 2.69
C LEU A 94 -1.45 4.03 2.79
N ALA A 95 -1.73 5.08 2.02
CA ALA A 95 -3.04 5.74 2.00
C ALA A 95 -4.16 4.82 1.54
N ALA A 96 -3.90 3.94 0.57
CA ALA A 96 -4.89 2.99 0.04
C ALA A 96 -5.31 1.92 1.06
N ILE A 97 -4.42 1.56 2.01
CA ILE A 97 -4.73 0.59 3.07
C ILE A 97 -5.18 1.24 4.38
N ALA A 98 -4.86 2.51 4.59
CA ALA A 98 -5.16 3.24 5.83
C ALA A 98 -6.64 3.23 6.26
N PRO A 99 -7.65 3.24 5.36
CA PRO A 99 -9.06 3.15 5.77
C PRO A 99 -9.41 1.90 6.59
N PHE A 100 -8.64 0.83 6.43
CA PHE A 100 -8.88 -0.46 7.11
C PHE A 100 -8.17 -0.59 8.46
N ALA A 101 -7.39 0.42 8.87
CA ALA A 101 -6.76 0.47 10.19
C ALA A 101 -7.79 0.76 11.29
N ASP A 102 -7.43 0.51 12.56
CA ASP A 102 -8.30 0.77 13.73
C ASP A 102 -8.30 2.23 14.20
N SER A 103 -7.35 3.02 13.72
CA SER A 103 -7.12 4.41 14.13
C SER A 103 -6.63 5.26 12.96
N PRO A 104 -6.67 6.60 13.05
CA PRO A 104 -6.24 7.47 11.97
C PRO A 104 -4.76 7.27 11.59
N THR A 105 -4.47 7.32 10.29
CA THR A 105 -3.11 7.34 9.75
C THR A 105 -2.77 8.74 9.26
N CYS A 106 -1.70 9.33 9.78
CA CYS A 106 -1.19 10.63 9.37
C CYS A 106 0.18 10.45 8.69
N ILE A 107 0.26 10.81 7.41
CA ILE A 107 1.46 10.74 6.59
C ILE A 107 2.01 12.15 6.44
N THR A 108 3.26 12.39 6.83
CA THR A 108 3.91 13.70 6.80
C THR A 108 5.20 13.67 5.98
N GLY A 109 5.81 14.84 5.72
CA GLY A 109 7.07 14.92 4.97
C GLY A 109 6.92 14.66 3.47
N ILE A 110 5.71 14.76 2.93
CA ILE A 110 5.38 14.36 1.55
C ILE A 110 5.01 15.52 0.63
N GLY A 111 5.22 16.78 1.04
CA GLY A 111 4.81 17.94 0.23
C GLY A 111 5.35 17.97 -1.20
N HIS A 112 6.53 17.39 -1.42
CA HIS A 112 7.17 17.32 -2.74
C HIS A 112 6.44 16.40 -3.73
N ILE A 113 5.64 15.42 -3.27
CA ILE A 113 4.89 14.54 -4.18
C ILE A 113 3.72 15.25 -4.89
N ARG A 114 3.39 16.48 -4.51
CA ARG A 114 2.45 17.33 -5.23
C ARG A 114 2.94 17.75 -6.63
N PHE A 115 4.25 17.64 -6.86
CA PHE A 115 4.92 18.09 -8.09
C PHE A 115 5.50 16.93 -8.90
N GLN A 116 5.04 15.70 -8.66
CA GLN A 116 5.43 14.52 -9.42
C GLN A 116 4.49 14.29 -10.62
N GLU A 117 4.13 13.04 -10.93
CA GLU A 117 3.24 12.72 -12.06
C GLU A 117 1.87 13.38 -11.93
N SER A 118 1.40 13.54 -10.70
CA SER A 118 0.17 14.24 -10.33
C SER A 118 0.37 15.02 -9.03
N ASP A 119 -0.58 15.87 -8.63
CA ASP A 119 -0.67 16.31 -7.23
C ASP A 119 -1.18 15.13 -6.40
N ARG A 120 -0.24 14.24 -6.02
CA ARG A 120 -0.55 12.97 -5.35
C ARG A 120 -1.32 13.15 -4.05
N ILE A 121 -1.01 14.16 -3.25
CA ILE A 121 -1.73 14.41 -1.99
C ILE A 121 -3.20 14.73 -2.29
N HIS A 122 -3.43 15.62 -3.25
CA HIS A 122 -4.79 15.98 -3.65
C HIS A 122 -5.53 14.82 -4.31
N ALA A 123 -4.88 14.07 -5.18
CA ALA A 123 -5.43 12.90 -5.82
C ALA A 123 -5.86 11.81 -4.80
N ILE A 124 -4.99 11.48 -3.83
CA ILE A 124 -5.31 10.55 -2.73
C ILE A 124 -6.55 11.03 -1.96
N CYS A 125 -6.56 12.30 -1.53
CA CYS A 125 -7.67 12.85 -0.75
C CYS A 125 -8.98 12.82 -1.54
N THR A 126 -8.93 13.14 -2.82
CA THR A 126 -10.08 13.12 -3.73
C THR A 126 -10.66 11.72 -3.88
N GLU A 127 -9.82 10.72 -4.17
CA GLU A 127 -10.30 9.36 -4.38
C GLU A 127 -10.81 8.71 -3.09
N LEU A 128 -10.14 8.91 -1.96
CA LEU A 128 -10.63 8.44 -0.66
C LEU A 128 -11.97 9.10 -0.28
N THR A 129 -12.11 10.40 -0.53
CA THR A 129 -13.39 11.11 -0.28
C THR A 129 -14.50 10.56 -1.18
N ARG A 130 -14.21 10.24 -2.44
CA ARG A 130 -15.14 9.60 -3.38
C ARG A 130 -15.61 8.22 -2.87
N MET A 131 -14.72 7.47 -2.22
CA MET A 131 -15.04 6.22 -1.54
C MET A 131 -15.80 6.41 -0.22
N GLY A 132 -16.06 7.65 0.20
CA GLY A 132 -16.73 7.97 1.47
C GLY A 132 -15.82 7.91 2.69
N ILE A 133 -14.52 7.91 2.50
CA ILE A 133 -13.51 7.94 3.57
C ILE A 133 -13.19 9.41 3.91
N ARG A 134 -13.22 9.73 5.20
CA ARG A 134 -12.78 11.04 5.68
C ARG A 134 -11.27 11.17 5.51
N CYS A 135 -10.86 12.24 4.85
CA CYS A 135 -9.47 12.54 4.57
C CYS A 135 -9.24 14.04 4.73
N GLU A 136 -8.13 14.43 5.33
CA GLU A 136 -7.75 15.84 5.52
C GLU A 136 -6.33 16.03 5.00
N GLU A 137 -6.13 16.99 4.09
CA GLU A 137 -4.82 17.29 3.53
C GLU A 137 -4.30 18.64 4.00
N THR A 138 -2.98 18.75 4.10
CA THR A 138 -2.25 20.02 4.23
C THR A 138 -1.27 20.17 3.07
N GLN A 139 -0.45 21.20 3.10
CA GLN A 139 0.60 21.37 2.09
C GLN A 139 1.59 20.19 2.05
N ASP A 140 1.86 19.54 3.19
CA ASP A 140 2.94 18.55 3.37
C ASP A 140 2.47 17.24 4.00
N SER A 141 1.19 17.05 4.23
CA SER A 141 0.69 15.89 4.92
C SER A 141 -0.74 15.52 4.51
N ILE A 142 -1.11 14.29 4.86
CA ILE A 142 -2.48 13.79 4.72
C ILE A 142 -2.85 12.97 5.95
N THR A 143 -4.07 13.17 6.48
CA THR A 143 -4.64 12.36 7.55
C THR A 143 -5.84 11.61 7.03
N ILE A 144 -5.82 10.29 7.17
CA ILE A 144 -6.85 9.37 6.69
C ILE A 144 -7.50 8.72 7.90
N TYR A 145 -8.83 8.78 7.97
CA TYR A 145 -9.59 8.22 9.07
C TYR A 145 -10.12 6.83 8.72
N PRO A 146 -10.20 5.92 9.69
CA PRO A 146 -10.80 4.60 9.48
C PRO A 146 -12.22 4.69 8.92
N GLY A 147 -12.56 3.72 8.07
CA GLY A 147 -13.89 3.65 7.49
C GLY A 147 -14.03 2.46 6.55
N THR A 148 -15.23 2.28 6.02
CA THR A 148 -15.53 1.25 5.02
C THR A 148 -15.59 1.92 3.65
N PRO A 149 -14.59 1.75 2.78
CA PRO A 149 -14.63 2.30 1.43
C PRO A 149 -15.85 1.79 0.65
N LYS A 150 -16.46 2.67 -0.14
CA LYS A 150 -17.59 2.34 -1.00
C LYS A 150 -17.13 2.07 -2.43
N PRO A 151 -17.85 1.23 -3.20
CA PRO A 151 -17.59 1.01 -4.60
C PRO A 151 -17.49 2.31 -5.38
N CYS A 152 -16.45 2.46 -6.18
CA CYS A 152 -16.30 3.59 -7.12
C CYS A 152 -15.27 3.28 -8.21
N THR A 153 -15.29 4.11 -9.25
CA THR A 153 -14.21 4.15 -10.23
C THR A 153 -13.14 5.15 -9.76
N VAL A 154 -11.93 4.66 -9.57
CA VAL A 154 -10.77 5.44 -9.13
C VAL A 154 -10.10 6.06 -10.35
N ALA A 155 -9.97 7.38 -10.37
CA ALA A 155 -9.19 8.08 -11.39
C ALA A 155 -7.69 7.90 -11.12
N THR A 156 -6.93 7.57 -12.15
CA THR A 156 -5.49 7.30 -12.02
C THR A 156 -4.63 8.55 -12.20
N TYR A 157 -5.15 9.62 -12.77
CA TYR A 157 -4.41 10.86 -13.05
C TYR A 157 -3.15 10.63 -13.91
N ASP A 158 -3.15 9.60 -14.77
CA ASP A 158 -1.98 9.12 -15.53
C ASP A 158 -0.78 8.76 -14.62
N ASP A 159 -1.05 8.43 -13.37
CA ASP A 159 -0.07 8.05 -12.34
C ASP A 159 -0.20 6.56 -12.01
N HIS A 160 0.83 5.81 -12.37
CA HIS A 160 0.89 4.36 -12.14
C HIS A 160 0.77 3.97 -10.67
N ARG A 161 1.24 4.84 -9.74
CA ARG A 161 1.15 4.57 -8.30
C ARG A 161 -0.27 4.70 -7.78
N MET A 162 -1.07 5.62 -8.36
CA MET A 162 -2.51 5.69 -8.07
C MET A 162 -3.21 4.41 -8.51
N ALA A 163 -2.94 3.92 -9.73
CA ALA A 163 -3.53 2.69 -10.22
C ALA A 163 -3.16 1.48 -9.35
N MET A 164 -1.86 1.27 -9.10
CA MET A 164 -1.37 0.11 -8.36
C MET A 164 -1.73 0.17 -6.87
N GLY A 165 -1.61 1.34 -6.24
CA GLY A 165 -1.94 1.52 -4.83
C GLY A 165 -3.43 1.30 -4.56
N PHE A 166 -4.32 1.96 -5.30
CA PHE A 166 -5.76 1.83 -5.07
C PHE A 166 -6.35 0.50 -5.51
N ALA A 167 -5.66 -0.30 -6.35
CA ALA A 167 -6.03 -1.68 -6.58
C ALA A 167 -6.04 -2.51 -5.29
N LEU A 168 -5.18 -2.18 -4.32
CA LEU A 168 -5.15 -2.83 -3.01
C LEU A 168 -6.45 -2.60 -2.21
N THR A 169 -7.05 -1.42 -2.32
CA THR A 169 -8.35 -1.14 -1.68
C THR A 169 -9.43 -2.11 -2.20
N GLY A 170 -9.35 -2.50 -3.48
CA GLY A 170 -10.24 -3.49 -4.10
C GLY A 170 -10.13 -4.89 -3.51
N LEU A 171 -9.03 -5.24 -2.85
CA LEU A 171 -8.88 -6.54 -2.19
C LEU A 171 -9.84 -6.74 -1.01
N ARG A 172 -10.34 -5.65 -0.42
CA ARG A 172 -11.30 -5.67 0.69
C ARG A 172 -12.61 -4.94 0.39
N THR A 173 -12.72 -4.32 -0.77
CA THR A 173 -13.92 -3.56 -1.16
C THR A 173 -14.35 -3.98 -2.56
N GLU A 174 -15.44 -4.72 -2.64
CA GLU A 174 -16.01 -5.10 -3.94
C GLU A 174 -16.47 -3.86 -4.72
N GLY A 175 -16.25 -3.85 -6.03
CA GLY A 175 -16.69 -2.78 -6.92
C GLY A 175 -15.75 -1.57 -7.01
N ILE A 176 -14.52 -1.68 -6.54
CA ILE A 176 -13.44 -0.74 -6.89
C ILE A 176 -12.99 -1.03 -8.31
N VAL A 177 -13.03 -0.03 -9.17
CA VAL A 177 -12.62 -0.10 -10.57
C VAL A 177 -11.49 0.91 -10.81
N ILE A 178 -10.41 0.50 -11.45
CA ILE A 178 -9.32 1.40 -11.87
C ILE A 178 -9.61 1.91 -13.27
N ASP A 179 -9.71 3.22 -13.45
CA ASP A 179 -10.14 3.87 -14.70
C ASP A 179 -9.16 3.57 -15.86
N ASP A 180 -7.85 3.80 -15.63
CA ASP A 180 -6.82 3.49 -16.61
C ASP A 180 -5.72 2.60 -16.00
N PRO A 181 -5.87 1.26 -16.02
CA PRO A 181 -4.81 0.35 -15.59
C PRO A 181 -3.58 0.38 -16.51
N GLY A 182 -3.73 0.88 -17.73
CA GLY A 182 -2.66 0.96 -18.72
C GLY A 182 -1.56 1.98 -18.37
N CYS A 183 -1.80 2.91 -17.46
CA CYS A 183 -0.78 3.87 -17.00
C CYS A 183 0.40 3.19 -16.28
N CYS A 184 0.27 1.92 -15.85
CA CYS A 184 1.33 1.14 -15.20
C CYS A 184 2.43 0.69 -16.16
N ARG A 185 2.23 0.75 -17.49
CA ARG A 185 3.15 0.19 -18.50
C ARG A 185 4.59 0.70 -18.42
N LYS A 186 4.81 1.92 -17.92
CA LYS A 186 6.14 2.52 -17.84
C LYS A 186 7.00 1.98 -16.69
N THR A 187 6.40 1.31 -15.70
CA THR A 187 7.11 0.85 -14.49
C THR A 187 6.88 -0.62 -14.18
N PHE A 188 5.64 -1.09 -14.28
CA PHE A 188 5.28 -2.49 -14.02
C PHE A 188 4.19 -2.90 -15.01
N GLU A 189 4.60 -3.19 -16.25
CA GLU A 189 3.70 -3.39 -17.40
C GLU A 189 2.58 -4.39 -17.16
N ASN A 190 2.88 -5.51 -16.52
CA ASN A 190 1.93 -6.60 -16.25
C ASN A 190 1.49 -6.67 -14.78
N TYR A 191 1.47 -5.54 -14.04
CA TYR A 191 1.12 -5.49 -12.62
C TYR A 191 -0.21 -6.19 -12.31
N PHE A 192 -1.26 -5.89 -13.03
CA PHE A 192 -2.60 -6.44 -12.77
C PHE A 192 -2.66 -7.94 -13.04
N GLU A 193 -1.96 -8.44 -14.06
CA GLU A 193 -1.85 -9.88 -14.32
C GLU A 193 -1.13 -10.62 -13.18
N VAL A 194 -0.05 -10.02 -12.67
CA VAL A 194 0.70 -10.58 -11.53
C VAL A 194 -0.14 -10.53 -10.26
N LEU A 195 -0.86 -9.42 -10.01
CA LEU A 195 -1.75 -9.29 -8.87
C LEU A 195 -2.85 -10.36 -8.90
N ASP A 196 -3.50 -10.56 -10.05
CA ASP A 196 -4.53 -11.59 -10.24
C ASP A 196 -3.99 -13.01 -9.99
N GLN A 197 -2.77 -13.31 -10.47
CA GLN A 197 -2.11 -14.59 -10.22
C GLN A 197 -1.80 -14.82 -8.74
N VAL A 198 -1.38 -13.77 -8.03
CA VAL A 198 -1.11 -13.83 -6.58
C VAL A 198 -2.41 -14.06 -5.82
N ILE A 199 -3.48 -13.33 -6.16
CA ILE A 199 -4.80 -13.49 -5.53
C ILE A 199 -5.35 -14.91 -5.78
N ALA A 200 -5.26 -15.43 -7.01
CA ALA A 200 -5.72 -16.78 -7.32
C ALA A 200 -5.03 -17.84 -6.45
N LYS A 201 -3.71 -17.73 -6.25
CA LYS A 201 -2.95 -18.63 -5.35
C LYS A 201 -3.38 -18.54 -3.90
N ILE A 202 -3.74 -17.33 -3.42
CA ILE A 202 -4.21 -17.12 -2.05
C ILE A 202 -5.58 -17.80 -1.84
N ILE A 203 -6.47 -17.76 -2.84
CA ILE A 203 -7.80 -18.37 -2.77
C ILE A 203 -7.73 -19.90 -2.76
N GLU A 204 -6.70 -20.49 -3.38
CA GLU A 204 -6.47 -21.94 -3.43
C GLU A 204 -5.85 -22.52 -2.14
N MET A 205 -5.37 -21.68 -1.23
CA MET A 205 -4.75 -22.09 0.05
C MET A 205 -5.77 -22.32 1.15
#